data_b1149ae1372835aa8d054022f1a4cf4e
#
_entry.id   b1149ae1372835aa8d054022f1a4cf4e
#
_cell.length_a   1.000
_cell.length_b   1.000
_cell.length_c   1.000
_cell.angle_alpha   90.00
_cell.angle_beta   90.00
_cell.angle_gamma   90.00
#
_symmetry.space_group_name_H-M   'P 1'
#
loop_
_entity.id
_entity.type
_entity.pdbx_description
1 polymer ?
#
loop_
_entity_poly.entity_id
_entity_poly.type
_entity_poly.pdbx_seq_one_letter_code
_entity_poly.pdbx_strand_id
1 'polypeptide(L)'
;RHRTLISETLWDESRGIFANRQRRGGFVRSLSPTSFYPLLCGAATPAQAARLLEHLSDETTFGGDFVLPNATRDDPAFADNVYWRGRIWPNVNYMVWLGLRRYGFTAEASKLAGQSYDLFMKNWREDRIASENYNAVTGEALDQGDTDPFYIWAAMLPLMATGEIVEFDLWTGWTVRNTGRDLALGPMLSPSGTLH
;
A
#
# COMPACT_ATOMS: atom_id res chain seq x y z
N ARG A 1 -12.48 -20.54 -8.97
CA ARG A 1 -11.34 -21.30 -9.50
C ARG A 1 -10.01 -20.51 -9.34
N HIS A 2 -9.86 -19.27 -9.86
CA HIS A 2 -8.59 -18.56 -9.78
C HIS A 2 -8.21 -18.20 -8.33
N ARG A 3 -9.15 -17.77 -7.49
CA ARG A 3 -8.90 -17.47 -6.08
C ARG A 3 -8.34 -18.68 -5.33
N THR A 4 -8.93 -19.85 -5.54
CA THR A 4 -8.46 -21.10 -4.93
C THR A 4 -7.04 -21.42 -5.37
N LEU A 5 -6.76 -21.31 -6.67
CA LEU A 5 -5.40 -21.55 -7.18
C LEU A 5 -4.37 -20.59 -6.56
N ILE A 6 -4.70 -19.30 -6.42
CA ILE A 6 -3.82 -18.32 -5.77
C ILE A 6 -3.57 -18.74 -4.32
N SER A 7 -4.66 -19.02 -3.57
CA SER A 7 -4.59 -19.38 -2.16
C SER A 7 -3.74 -20.63 -1.90
N GLU A 8 -3.91 -21.66 -2.73
CA GLU A 8 -3.23 -22.94 -2.55
C GLU A 8 -1.81 -22.97 -3.14
N THR A 9 -1.60 -22.25 -4.27
CA THR A 9 -0.34 -22.36 -5.02
C THR A 9 0.69 -21.35 -4.59
N LEU A 10 0.28 -20.11 -4.26
CA LEU A 10 1.22 -19.02 -3.95
C LEU A 10 1.42 -18.79 -2.46
N TRP A 11 0.70 -19.51 -1.60
CA TRP A 11 0.89 -19.40 -0.17
C TRP A 11 2.10 -20.20 0.30
N ASP A 12 3.06 -19.51 0.90
CA ASP A 12 4.19 -20.10 1.60
C ASP A 12 3.87 -20.28 3.07
N GLU A 13 3.46 -21.48 3.45
CA GLU A 13 3.06 -21.80 4.81
C GLU A 13 4.22 -21.58 5.81
N SER A 14 5.45 -21.83 5.40
CA SER A 14 6.62 -21.72 6.28
C SER A 14 6.92 -20.27 6.65
N ARG A 15 6.67 -19.33 5.74
CA ARG A 15 6.87 -17.90 5.96
C ARG A 15 5.58 -17.15 6.34
N GLY A 16 4.40 -17.75 6.14
CA GLY A 16 3.12 -17.11 6.40
C GLY A 16 2.78 -15.96 5.47
N ILE A 17 3.18 -16.07 4.20
CA ILE A 17 2.99 -15.00 3.22
C ILE A 17 2.80 -15.57 1.81
N PHE A 18 2.15 -14.82 0.93
CA PHE A 18 2.14 -15.16 -0.49
C PHE A 18 3.46 -14.79 -1.15
N ALA A 19 4.00 -15.70 -1.93
CA ALA A 19 5.26 -15.52 -2.64
C ALA A 19 5.21 -16.10 -4.05
N ASN A 20 6.02 -15.52 -4.93
CA ASN A 20 6.16 -16.03 -6.28
C ASN A 20 6.79 -17.44 -6.28
N ARG A 21 6.31 -18.29 -7.17
CA ARG A 21 6.87 -19.63 -7.36
C ARG A 21 7.86 -19.66 -8.50
N GLN A 22 8.93 -20.41 -8.28
CA GLN A 22 9.89 -20.72 -9.34
C GLN A 22 9.34 -21.82 -10.25
N ARG A 23 9.68 -21.75 -11.54
CA ARG A 23 9.27 -22.77 -12.53
C ARG A 23 9.68 -24.18 -12.14
N ARG A 24 10.84 -24.33 -11.50
CA ARG A 24 11.42 -25.63 -11.08
C ARG A 24 10.96 -26.08 -9.69
N GLY A 25 9.98 -25.40 -9.11
CA GLY A 25 9.50 -25.63 -7.75
C GLY A 25 10.14 -24.70 -6.71
N GLY A 26 9.52 -24.65 -5.52
CA GLY A 26 9.93 -23.76 -4.44
C GLY A 26 9.43 -22.32 -4.62
N PHE A 27 9.61 -21.50 -3.59
CA PHE A 27 9.23 -20.09 -3.58
C PHE A 27 10.44 -19.19 -3.83
N VAL A 28 10.20 -18.03 -4.44
CA VAL A 28 11.18 -16.96 -4.53
C VAL A 28 11.44 -16.42 -3.13
N ARG A 29 12.70 -16.16 -2.80
CA ARG A 29 13.09 -15.64 -1.48
C ARG A 29 12.63 -14.20 -1.30
N SER A 30 12.92 -13.34 -2.27
CA SER A 30 12.58 -11.92 -2.21
C SER A 30 11.07 -11.72 -2.22
N LEU A 31 10.61 -10.87 -1.31
CA LEU A 31 9.21 -10.49 -1.14
C LEU A 31 9.04 -9.01 -1.49
N SER A 32 7.86 -8.68 -1.96
CA SER A 32 7.44 -7.30 -2.21
C SER A 32 6.00 -7.10 -1.73
N PRO A 33 5.49 -5.87 -1.62
CA PRO A 33 4.12 -5.65 -1.17
C PRO A 33 3.05 -6.28 -2.08
N THR A 34 3.42 -6.74 -3.28
CA THR A 34 2.54 -7.56 -4.13
C THR A 34 2.12 -8.88 -3.45
N SER A 35 2.86 -9.30 -2.42
CA SER A 35 2.48 -10.42 -1.55
C SER A 35 1.14 -10.22 -0.82
N PHE A 36 0.66 -8.98 -0.71
CA PHE A 36 -0.65 -8.64 -0.15
C PHE A 36 -1.78 -8.59 -1.21
N TYR A 37 -1.48 -8.67 -2.51
CA TYR A 37 -2.49 -8.59 -3.58
C TYR A 37 -3.54 -9.70 -3.55
N PRO A 38 -3.28 -10.90 -3.00
CA PRO A 38 -4.34 -11.87 -2.75
C PRO A 38 -5.48 -11.36 -1.85
N LEU A 39 -5.24 -10.36 -0.99
CA LEU A 39 -6.32 -9.64 -0.27
C LEU A 39 -7.18 -8.84 -1.26
N LEU A 40 -6.57 -8.11 -2.20
CA LEU A 40 -7.29 -7.30 -3.17
C LEU A 40 -8.25 -8.12 -4.02
N CYS A 41 -7.84 -9.30 -4.48
CA CYS A 41 -8.71 -10.18 -5.27
C CYS A 41 -9.59 -11.13 -4.43
N GLY A 42 -9.49 -11.07 -3.09
CA GLY A 42 -10.26 -11.92 -2.18
C GLY A 42 -9.87 -13.41 -2.27
N ALA A 43 -8.59 -13.69 -2.48
CA ALA A 43 -8.07 -15.06 -2.60
C ALA A 43 -7.51 -15.61 -1.29
N ALA A 44 -7.07 -14.76 -0.35
CA ALA A 44 -6.58 -15.20 0.94
C ALA A 44 -7.72 -15.80 1.79
N THR A 45 -7.45 -16.92 2.49
CA THR A 45 -8.33 -17.38 3.55
C THR A 45 -8.26 -16.44 4.75
N PRO A 46 -9.22 -16.43 5.68
CA PRO A 46 -9.14 -15.61 6.89
C PRO A 46 -7.85 -15.85 7.70
N ALA A 47 -7.40 -17.10 7.79
CA ALA A 47 -6.16 -17.45 8.50
C ALA A 47 -4.91 -16.91 7.78
N GLN A 48 -4.85 -17.02 6.46
CA GLN A 48 -3.78 -16.44 5.65
C GLN A 48 -3.77 -14.91 5.76
N ALA A 49 -4.93 -14.29 5.70
CA ALA A 49 -5.07 -12.84 5.82
C ALA A 49 -4.57 -12.33 7.18
N ALA A 50 -4.91 -13.02 8.27
CA ALA A 50 -4.40 -12.66 9.60
C ALA A 50 -2.86 -12.73 9.69
N ARG A 51 -2.25 -13.77 9.13
CA ARG A 51 -0.79 -13.90 9.12
C ARG A 51 -0.08 -12.84 8.25
N LEU A 52 -0.73 -12.37 7.18
CA LEU A 52 -0.20 -11.25 6.38
C LEU A 52 -0.05 -9.96 7.21
N LEU A 53 -0.92 -9.70 8.19
CA LEU A 53 -0.82 -8.50 9.02
C LEU A 53 0.44 -8.50 9.89
N GLU A 54 0.96 -9.66 10.28
CA GLU A 54 2.22 -9.77 11.01
C GLU A 54 3.36 -9.17 10.19
N HIS A 55 3.45 -9.50 8.90
CA HIS A 55 4.44 -8.93 7.97
C HIS A 55 4.25 -7.44 7.72
N LEU A 56 3.01 -6.94 7.74
CA LEU A 56 2.72 -5.53 7.54
C LEU A 56 3.27 -4.66 8.68
N SER A 57 3.31 -5.19 9.89
CA SER A 57 3.77 -4.50 11.10
C SER A 57 5.21 -4.80 11.49
N ASP A 58 5.80 -5.88 10.99
CA ASP A 58 7.16 -6.29 11.32
C ASP A 58 8.19 -5.40 10.62
N GLU A 59 9.00 -4.70 11.43
CA GLU A 59 10.05 -3.79 10.98
C GLU A 59 11.23 -4.49 10.27
N THR A 60 11.31 -5.79 10.33
CA THR A 60 12.28 -6.56 9.51
C THR A 60 11.75 -6.85 8.12
N THR A 61 10.44 -6.76 7.90
CA THR A 61 9.81 -6.98 6.60
C THR A 61 9.27 -5.69 6.00
N PHE A 62 8.00 -5.37 6.19
CA PHE A 62 7.38 -4.22 5.53
C PHE A 62 7.04 -3.06 6.48
N GLY A 63 7.14 -3.25 7.79
CA GLY A 63 6.88 -2.23 8.80
C GLY A 63 7.92 -1.11 8.83
N GLY A 64 7.72 -0.14 9.73
CA GLY A 64 8.60 1.00 9.95
C GLY A 64 7.90 2.34 9.75
N ASP A 65 8.68 3.42 9.79
CA ASP A 65 8.15 4.79 9.69
C ASP A 65 7.62 5.08 8.29
N PHE A 66 8.37 4.69 7.25
CA PHE A 66 8.00 4.85 5.86
C PHE A 66 7.71 3.48 5.23
N VAL A 67 6.50 3.31 4.72
CA VAL A 67 5.94 2.03 4.26
C VAL A 67 5.19 2.17 2.93
N LEU A 68 5.10 1.15 2.11
CA LEU A 68 5.69 -0.19 2.16
C LEU A 68 6.89 -0.25 1.22
N PRO A 69 8.08 -0.69 1.67
CA PRO A 69 9.22 -0.83 0.77
C PRO A 69 8.97 -1.95 -0.25
N ASN A 70 9.46 -1.75 -1.48
CA ASN A 70 9.25 -2.74 -2.55
C ASN A 70 10.25 -3.93 -2.52
N ALA A 71 10.93 -4.09 -1.41
CA ALA A 71 11.61 -5.29 -0.95
C ALA A 71 11.52 -5.30 0.57
N THR A 72 11.46 -6.46 1.21
CA THR A 72 11.49 -6.53 2.67
C THR A 72 12.82 -5.97 3.20
N ARG A 73 12.79 -5.38 4.39
CA ARG A 73 13.98 -4.69 4.96
C ARG A 73 15.14 -5.64 5.25
N ASP A 74 14.86 -6.93 5.46
CA ASP A 74 15.85 -8.00 5.59
C ASP A 74 16.37 -8.55 4.26
N ASP A 75 15.80 -8.14 3.12
CA ASP A 75 16.31 -8.52 1.79
C ASP A 75 17.52 -7.65 1.43
N PRO A 76 18.63 -8.26 0.98
CA PRO A 76 19.80 -7.49 0.53
C PRO A 76 19.49 -6.40 -0.51
N ALA A 77 18.46 -6.59 -1.33
CA ALA A 77 18.02 -5.61 -2.32
C ALA A 77 17.44 -4.34 -1.71
N PHE A 78 17.00 -4.37 -0.43
CA PHE A 78 16.46 -3.19 0.24
C PHE A 78 17.49 -2.06 0.35
N ALA A 79 18.74 -2.43 0.70
CA ALA A 79 19.84 -1.46 0.87
C ALA A 79 20.24 -0.73 -0.42
N ASP A 80 19.89 -1.27 -1.59
CA ASP A 80 20.20 -0.62 -2.86
C ASP A 80 19.42 0.70 -3.03
N ASN A 81 18.23 0.78 -2.44
CA ASN A 81 17.34 1.96 -2.50
C ASN A 81 17.21 2.53 -3.92
N VAL A 82 17.10 1.67 -4.91
CA VAL A 82 17.03 2.02 -6.33
C VAL A 82 15.77 1.46 -6.96
N TYR A 83 14.95 2.31 -7.56
CA TYR A 83 13.78 1.97 -8.35
C TYR A 83 12.87 0.93 -7.66
N TRP A 84 12.69 -0.29 -8.19
CA TRP A 84 11.88 -1.36 -7.57
C TRP A 84 12.62 -2.12 -6.45
N ARG A 85 13.78 -1.69 -6.03
CA ARG A 85 14.61 -2.34 -5.02
C ARG A 85 14.66 -1.47 -3.75
N GLY A 86 13.71 -1.66 -2.86
CA GLY A 86 13.64 -1.03 -1.55
C GLY A 86 12.84 0.27 -1.47
N ARG A 87 12.50 0.93 -2.59
CA ARG A 87 11.75 2.18 -2.55
C ARG A 87 10.24 1.95 -2.40
N ILE A 88 9.51 2.96 -1.96
CA ILE A 88 8.06 2.96 -1.79
C ILE A 88 7.40 3.45 -3.08
N TRP A 89 6.40 2.71 -3.54
CA TRP A 89 5.65 3.02 -4.74
C TRP A 89 4.18 3.31 -4.41
N PRO A 90 3.68 4.51 -4.68
CA PRO A 90 2.33 4.93 -4.29
C PRO A 90 1.21 4.03 -4.79
N ASN A 91 1.29 3.58 -6.05
CA ASN A 91 0.34 2.67 -6.65
C ASN A 91 0.30 1.30 -5.95
N VAL A 92 1.45 0.83 -5.47
CA VAL A 92 1.56 -0.44 -4.72
C VAL A 92 0.89 -0.31 -3.36
N ASN A 93 1.19 0.76 -2.61
CA ASN A 93 0.54 1.05 -1.33
C ASN A 93 -0.99 1.12 -1.47
N TYR A 94 -1.46 1.81 -2.51
CA TYR A 94 -2.90 1.94 -2.78
C TYR A 94 -3.58 0.58 -2.99
N MET A 95 -2.96 -0.32 -3.75
CA MET A 95 -3.50 -1.67 -3.98
C MET A 95 -3.52 -2.51 -2.68
N VAL A 96 -2.51 -2.37 -1.82
CA VAL A 96 -2.49 -3.04 -0.51
C VAL A 96 -3.59 -2.47 0.39
N TRP A 97 -3.75 -1.16 0.45
CA TRP A 97 -4.82 -0.48 1.19
C TRP A 97 -6.21 -0.97 0.78
N LEU A 98 -6.50 -1.07 -0.52
CA LEU A 98 -7.76 -1.64 -1.01
C LEU A 98 -7.96 -3.08 -0.55
N GLY A 99 -6.89 -3.88 -0.54
CA GLY A 99 -6.92 -5.26 -0.05
C GLY A 99 -7.25 -5.35 1.44
N LEU A 100 -6.62 -4.52 2.26
CA LEU A 100 -6.88 -4.43 3.71
C LEU A 100 -8.35 -4.06 3.99
N ARG A 101 -8.84 -3.04 3.31
CA ARG A 101 -10.25 -2.61 3.42
C ARG A 101 -11.23 -3.70 3.02
N ARG A 102 -10.93 -4.43 1.94
CA ARG A 102 -11.76 -5.54 1.49
C ARG A 102 -11.94 -6.62 2.56
N TYR A 103 -10.91 -6.87 3.36
CA TYR A 103 -10.96 -7.86 4.45
C TYR A 103 -11.42 -7.29 5.79
N GLY A 104 -11.79 -6.02 5.85
CA GLY A 104 -12.25 -5.36 7.09
C GLY A 104 -11.13 -5.02 8.07
N PHE A 105 -9.88 -5.02 7.63
CA PHE A 105 -8.72 -4.61 8.43
C PHE A 105 -8.62 -3.08 8.48
N THR A 106 -9.60 -2.46 9.12
CA THR A 106 -9.77 -1.01 9.11
C THR A 106 -8.65 -0.27 9.83
N ALA A 107 -8.15 -0.82 10.93
CA ALA A 107 -7.07 -0.20 11.69
C ALA A 107 -5.76 -0.15 10.88
N GLU A 108 -5.41 -1.26 10.23
CA GLU A 108 -4.23 -1.38 9.39
C GLU A 108 -4.35 -0.54 8.12
N ALA A 109 -5.54 -0.50 7.52
CA ALA A 109 -5.82 0.35 6.37
C ALA A 109 -5.67 1.83 6.72
N SER A 110 -6.25 2.28 7.85
CA SER A 110 -6.13 3.67 8.32
C SER A 110 -4.69 4.02 8.70
N LYS A 111 -3.93 3.10 9.29
CA LYS A 111 -2.51 3.30 9.59
C LYS A 111 -1.71 3.50 8.29
N LEU A 112 -1.87 2.60 7.31
CA LEU A 112 -1.21 2.70 6.01
C LEU A 112 -1.57 4.00 5.29
N ALA A 113 -2.85 4.39 5.30
CA ALA A 113 -3.31 5.63 4.70
C ALA A 113 -2.68 6.87 5.38
N GLY A 114 -2.60 6.89 6.71
CA GLY A 114 -1.96 7.96 7.48
C GLY A 114 -0.47 8.09 7.17
N GLN A 115 0.28 6.99 7.25
CA GLN A 115 1.72 6.97 6.91
C GLN A 115 1.97 7.39 5.45
N SER A 116 1.13 6.97 4.52
CA SER A 116 1.21 7.36 3.11
C SER A 116 0.93 8.85 2.90
N TYR A 117 -0.05 9.40 3.61
CA TYR A 117 -0.35 10.82 3.58
C TYR A 117 0.82 11.65 4.14
N ASP A 118 1.38 11.25 5.27
CA ASP A 118 2.50 11.96 5.89
C ASP A 118 3.74 11.93 4.99
N LEU A 119 4.02 10.80 4.34
CA LEU A 119 5.08 10.67 3.34
C LEU A 119 4.90 11.63 2.17
N PHE A 120 3.68 11.71 1.61
CA PHE A 120 3.37 12.66 0.54
C PHE A 120 3.52 14.09 1.02
N MET A 121 2.95 14.43 2.18
CA MET A 121 2.96 15.79 2.71
C MET A 121 4.34 16.28 3.13
N LYS A 122 5.24 15.39 3.55
CA LYS A 122 6.65 15.70 3.81
C LYS A 122 7.27 16.36 2.58
N ASN A 123 7.17 15.73 1.43
CA ASN A 123 7.77 16.23 0.18
C ASN A 123 6.95 17.37 -0.46
N TRP A 124 5.63 17.34 -0.33
CA TRP A 124 4.76 18.35 -0.92
C TRP A 124 4.85 19.70 -0.21
N ARG A 125 4.96 19.73 1.12
CA ARG A 125 5.04 21.00 1.88
C ARG A 125 6.32 21.75 1.62
N GLU A 126 7.44 21.07 1.55
CA GLU A 126 8.76 21.65 1.37
C GLU A 126 9.02 22.02 -0.10
N ASP A 127 8.92 21.05 -0.99
CA ASP A 127 9.41 21.17 -2.35
C ASP A 127 8.31 21.15 -3.43
N ARG A 128 7.05 20.95 -3.04
CA ARG A 128 5.91 20.79 -3.97
C ARG A 128 6.08 19.60 -4.93
N ILE A 129 6.70 18.53 -4.45
CA ILE A 129 6.98 17.32 -5.23
C ILE A 129 5.90 16.28 -4.99
N ALA A 130 5.45 15.65 -6.09
CA ALA A 130 4.53 14.50 -6.11
C ALA A 130 5.24 13.35 -6.84
N SER A 131 6.21 12.72 -6.20
CA SER A 131 7.20 11.86 -6.83
C SER A 131 6.67 10.51 -7.28
N GLU A 132 7.34 9.94 -8.26
CA GLU A 132 7.11 8.59 -8.76
C GLU A 132 7.28 7.53 -7.66
N ASN A 133 8.31 7.65 -6.83
CA ASN A 133 8.62 6.76 -5.72
C ASN A 133 9.40 7.51 -4.62
N TYR A 134 9.55 6.89 -3.44
CA TYR A 134 10.14 7.51 -2.25
C TYR A 134 11.11 6.54 -1.56
N ASN A 135 12.12 7.11 -0.89
CA ASN A 135 13.04 6.35 -0.05
C ASN A 135 12.32 5.77 1.17
N ALA A 136 12.47 4.48 1.42
CA ALA A 136 11.81 3.79 2.53
C ALA A 136 12.53 3.97 3.88
N VAL A 137 13.69 4.64 3.90
CA VAL A 137 14.45 4.94 5.13
C VAL A 137 14.27 6.39 5.54
N THR A 138 14.39 7.32 4.59
CA THR A 138 14.37 8.76 4.86
C THR A 138 13.05 9.44 4.51
N GLY A 139 12.22 8.79 3.66
CA GLY A 139 11.03 9.39 3.07
C GLY A 139 11.32 10.44 2.00
N GLU A 140 12.59 10.60 1.58
CA GLU A 140 12.96 11.55 0.54
C GLU A 140 12.47 11.11 -0.85
N ALA A 141 12.06 12.09 -1.66
CA ALA A 141 11.54 11.84 -2.99
C ALA A 141 12.64 11.77 -4.06
N LEU A 142 13.54 12.76 -4.08
CA LEU A 142 14.50 13.00 -5.17
C LEU A 142 15.96 12.69 -4.79
N ASP A 143 16.16 11.75 -3.90
CA ASP A 143 17.49 11.27 -3.52
C ASP A 143 18.12 10.30 -4.55
N GLN A 144 17.37 9.98 -5.63
CA GLN A 144 17.82 9.18 -6.76
C GLN A 144 17.62 9.95 -8.07
N GLY A 145 18.63 9.95 -8.94
CA GLY A 145 18.65 10.80 -10.15
C GLY A 145 17.70 10.39 -11.26
N ASP A 146 17.10 9.19 -11.19
CA ASP A 146 16.16 8.64 -12.17
C ASP A 146 14.70 8.65 -11.68
N THR A 147 14.41 9.34 -10.58
CA THR A 147 13.06 9.48 -10.04
C THR A 147 12.35 10.69 -10.63
N ASP A 148 11.15 10.47 -11.20
CA ASP A 148 10.33 11.56 -11.74
C ASP A 148 9.70 12.38 -10.60
N PRO A 149 9.90 13.72 -10.55
CA PRO A 149 9.38 14.60 -9.50
C PRO A 149 7.86 14.81 -9.56
N PHE A 150 7.22 14.53 -10.70
CA PHE A 150 5.78 14.66 -10.89
C PHE A 150 5.20 13.45 -11.59
N TYR A 151 4.66 12.55 -10.81
CA TYR A 151 4.02 11.35 -11.36
C TYR A 151 2.59 11.19 -10.85
N ILE A 152 1.66 10.89 -11.76
CA ILE A 152 0.22 10.89 -11.47
C ILE A 152 -0.17 9.96 -10.30
N TRP A 153 0.47 8.83 -10.14
CA TRP A 153 0.11 7.91 -9.06
C TRP A 153 0.55 8.36 -7.66
N ALA A 154 1.41 9.41 -7.54
CA ALA A 154 1.70 10.01 -6.24
C ALA A 154 0.42 10.49 -5.53
N ALA A 155 -0.58 10.94 -6.31
CA ALA A 155 -1.89 11.32 -5.78
C ALA A 155 -2.63 10.19 -5.06
N MET A 156 -2.26 8.93 -5.28
CA MET A 156 -2.85 7.78 -4.57
C MET A 156 -2.52 7.79 -3.07
N LEU A 157 -1.39 8.39 -2.66
CA LEU A 157 -1.04 8.50 -1.23
C LEU A 157 -2.05 9.36 -0.45
N PRO A 158 -2.31 10.63 -0.80
CA PRO A 158 -3.33 11.42 -0.12
C PRO A 158 -4.76 10.92 -0.41
N LEU A 159 -4.99 10.25 -1.55
CA LEU A 159 -6.31 9.67 -1.87
C LEU A 159 -6.71 8.58 -0.88
N MET A 160 -5.78 7.77 -0.37
CA MET A 160 -6.08 6.80 0.67
C MET A 160 -6.61 7.47 1.94
N ALA A 161 -5.96 8.53 2.41
CA ALA A 161 -6.41 9.27 3.59
C ALA A 161 -7.78 9.90 3.39
N THR A 162 -8.05 10.46 2.21
CA THR A 162 -9.38 10.95 1.84
C THR A 162 -10.40 9.80 1.86
N GLY A 163 -10.05 8.65 1.30
CA GLY A 163 -10.90 7.47 1.24
C GLY A 163 -11.22 6.85 2.60
N GLU A 164 -10.44 7.13 3.66
CA GLU A 164 -10.78 6.75 5.04
C GLU A 164 -11.93 7.60 5.61
N ILE A 165 -12.21 8.75 5.04
CA ILE A 165 -13.26 9.67 5.48
C ILE A 165 -14.47 9.57 4.55
N VAL A 166 -14.24 9.81 3.27
CA VAL A 166 -15.28 9.84 2.24
C VAL A 166 -14.77 9.23 0.95
N GLU A 167 -15.61 8.45 0.32
CA GLU A 167 -15.32 7.80 -0.95
C GLU A 167 -16.52 7.88 -1.88
N PHE A 168 -16.27 8.07 -3.15
CA PHE A 168 -17.31 8.03 -4.17
C PHE A 168 -17.07 6.84 -5.11
N ASP A 169 -18.08 5.99 -5.21
CA ASP A 169 -18.11 4.87 -6.16
C ASP A 169 -19.24 5.13 -7.19
N LEU A 170 -18.94 4.87 -8.47
CA LEU A 170 -19.88 5.15 -9.56
C LEU A 170 -21.17 4.33 -9.49
N TRP A 171 -21.14 3.17 -8.85
CA TRP A 171 -22.27 2.25 -8.77
C TRP A 171 -23.01 2.31 -7.43
N THR A 172 -22.27 2.53 -6.34
CA THR A 172 -22.83 2.53 -4.98
C THR A 172 -22.97 3.93 -4.38
N GLY A 173 -22.41 4.96 -5.03
CA GLY A 173 -22.50 6.35 -4.61
C GLY A 173 -21.52 6.73 -3.51
N TRP A 174 -21.93 7.60 -2.61
CA TRP A 174 -21.08 8.10 -1.53
C TRP A 174 -21.05 7.16 -0.34
N THR A 175 -19.85 6.92 0.17
CA THR A 175 -19.61 6.29 1.47
C THR A 175 -18.92 7.30 2.38
N VAL A 176 -19.55 7.64 3.50
CA VAL A 176 -18.97 8.49 4.55
C VAL A 176 -18.72 7.61 5.78
N ARG A 177 -17.52 7.69 6.33
CA ARG A 177 -17.12 6.88 7.48
C ARG A 177 -17.05 7.72 8.72
N ASN A 178 -17.64 7.21 9.81
CA ASN A 178 -17.45 7.80 11.13
C ASN A 178 -16.05 7.40 11.66
N THR A 179 -15.15 8.36 11.69
CA THR A 179 -13.78 8.17 12.20
C THR A 179 -13.67 8.46 13.71
N GLY A 180 -14.78 8.81 14.36
CA GLY A 180 -14.78 9.24 15.77
C GLY A 180 -14.10 10.59 16.01
N ARG A 181 -13.84 11.36 14.96
CA ARG A 181 -13.21 12.69 15.01
C ARG A 181 -14.08 13.66 14.20
N ASP A 182 -14.10 14.92 14.64
CA ASP A 182 -14.63 16.01 13.83
C ASP A 182 -13.68 16.27 12.68
N LEU A 183 -14.13 15.96 11.47
CA LEU A 183 -13.35 16.13 10.26
C LEU A 183 -14.13 17.01 9.28
N ALA A 184 -13.42 17.93 8.64
CA ALA A 184 -13.93 18.70 7.52
C ALA A 184 -13.12 18.37 6.27
N LEU A 185 -13.78 17.91 5.24
CA LEU A 185 -13.23 17.80 3.91
C LEU A 185 -13.82 18.94 3.07
N GLY A 186 -12.96 19.68 2.38
CA GLY A 186 -13.43 20.77 1.52
C GLY A 186 -14.38 20.27 0.41
N PRO A 187 -15.01 21.16 -0.35
CA PRO A 187 -15.95 20.75 -1.38
C PRO A 187 -15.30 19.78 -2.38
N MET A 188 -15.98 18.68 -2.65
CA MET A 188 -15.54 17.64 -3.58
C MET A 188 -16.41 17.65 -4.82
N LEU A 189 -15.79 17.68 -5.99
CA LEU A 189 -16.50 17.52 -7.25
C LEU A 189 -16.72 16.04 -7.54
N SER A 190 -17.94 15.66 -7.82
CA SER A 190 -18.31 14.32 -8.29
C SER A 190 -19.07 14.41 -9.60
N PRO A 191 -19.28 13.30 -10.32
CA PRO A 191 -20.13 13.27 -11.49
C PRO A 191 -21.58 13.70 -11.24
N SER A 192 -22.06 13.60 -10.01
CA SER A 192 -23.41 14.00 -9.61
C SER A 192 -23.49 15.44 -9.07
N GLY A 193 -22.39 16.18 -8.99
CA GLY A 193 -22.33 17.55 -8.48
C GLY A 193 -21.24 17.76 -7.43
N THR A 194 -21.32 18.86 -6.69
CA THR A 194 -20.39 19.20 -5.63
C THR A 194 -20.94 18.77 -4.27
N LEU A 195 -20.15 18.05 -3.50
CA LEU A 195 -20.43 17.77 -2.10
C LEU A 195 -19.79 18.86 -1.22
N HIS A 196 -20.56 19.43 -0.31
CA HIS A 196 -20.13 20.45 0.64
C HIS A 196 -20.11 19.91 2.06
#